data_7a9097c8aa0ce0d5469c30df8b94daa5
#
_entry.id   7a9097c8aa0ce0d5469c30df8b94daa5
#
_cell.length_a   1.000
_cell.length_b   1.000
_cell.length_c   1.000
_cell.angle_alpha   90.00
_cell.angle_beta   90.00
_cell.angle_gamma   90.00
#
_symmetry.space_group_name_H-M   'P 1'
#
loop_
_entity.id
_entity.type
_entity.pdbx_description
1 polymer ?
#
loop_
_entity_poly.entity_id
_entity_poly.type
_entity_poly.pdbx_seq_one_letter_code
_entity_poly.pdbx_strand_id
1 'polypeptide(L)'
;GKWLGIMLLNAALMVPTGLAIFFLINARADSQELNEFEKAKLQNEVLVSRSSVREPERDFSISRQRAYRYSLLVAEGKTQYTEEEQALRMSVTGPEHILSFRPDYPRLVDQAQGKPSDEVLAKLEELERDAVRISKASHEIILPGQSQIWEFQIETNFVEEINKKPIYLRFKFNADDEYDPKSHTLWFSIGEGTSKRWPPEGTFREMKRGSSAFHEEQLPIGIVPDKGPQNGLVRVHFMNRNSERPIIFLMEDGPMILYHDGGFGMNLFRGLLIIYFWLGLISAIGLMASSFLSFPVATFMSLGILLISASTGTLEQIVDEGGITGINHETGKKDESSMLDGAAIFFAKRAVKITTLIWGYSPVNSLSDGRTIKWTTLLSAFVWIVLIMSGLVMAVGVYMFHRKELALPNPTASMN
;
A
#
# COMPACT_ATOMS: atom_id res chain seq x y z
N GLY A 1 -33.84 11.98 -10.98
CA GLY A 1 -32.72 12.67 -11.71
C GLY A 1 -32.36 14.01 -11.13
N LYS A 2 -33.32 14.92 -10.86
CA LYS A 2 -33.04 16.30 -10.41
C LYS A 2 -32.29 16.36 -9.05
N TRP A 3 -32.67 15.57 -8.08
CA TRP A 3 -32.03 15.54 -6.75
C TRP A 3 -30.60 15.03 -6.79
N LEU A 4 -30.31 14.01 -7.61
CA LEU A 4 -28.94 13.54 -7.83
C LEU A 4 -28.09 14.66 -8.43
N GLY A 5 -28.61 15.36 -9.43
CA GLY A 5 -27.90 16.50 -10.04
C GLY A 5 -27.57 17.58 -9.03
N ILE A 6 -28.50 17.91 -8.12
CA ILE A 6 -28.26 18.91 -7.05
C ILE A 6 -27.21 18.41 -6.05
N MET A 7 -27.27 17.14 -5.63
CA MET A 7 -26.27 16.56 -4.72
C MET A 7 -24.88 16.52 -5.34
N LEU A 8 -24.77 16.11 -6.60
CA LEU A 8 -23.50 16.09 -7.33
C LEU A 8 -22.98 17.52 -7.58
N LEU A 9 -23.86 18.47 -7.86
CA LEU A 9 -23.47 19.87 -8.01
C LEU A 9 -22.91 20.42 -6.70
N ASN A 10 -23.59 20.17 -5.57
CA ASN A 10 -23.09 20.60 -4.25
C ASN A 10 -21.76 19.94 -3.91
N ALA A 11 -21.61 18.64 -4.21
CA ALA A 11 -20.34 17.94 -4.03
C ALA A 11 -19.24 18.50 -4.96
N ALA A 12 -19.60 18.90 -6.20
CA ALA A 12 -18.65 19.52 -7.13
C ALA A 12 -18.14 20.88 -6.65
N LEU A 13 -18.94 21.63 -5.87
CA LEU A 13 -18.49 22.91 -5.26
C LEU A 13 -17.39 22.70 -4.21
N MET A 14 -17.24 21.51 -3.65
CA MET A 14 -16.16 21.20 -2.71
C MET A 14 -14.77 21.37 -3.34
N VAL A 15 -14.61 21.01 -4.62
CA VAL A 15 -13.32 21.10 -5.32
C VAL A 15 -12.84 22.55 -5.45
N PRO A 16 -13.60 23.50 -6.05
CA PRO A 16 -13.18 24.88 -6.15
C PRO A 16 -13.09 25.56 -4.77
N THR A 17 -13.96 25.20 -3.81
CA THR A 17 -13.89 25.74 -2.45
C THR A 17 -12.61 25.29 -1.74
N GLY A 18 -12.26 24.03 -1.82
CA GLY A 18 -11.02 23.49 -1.24
C GLY A 18 -9.77 24.14 -1.85
N LEU A 19 -9.76 24.33 -3.17
CA LEU A 19 -8.67 25.03 -3.85
C LEU A 19 -8.63 26.52 -3.47
N ALA A 20 -9.77 27.19 -3.38
CA ALA A 20 -9.82 28.59 -2.96
C ALA A 20 -9.27 28.78 -1.54
N ILE A 21 -9.65 27.91 -0.60
CA ILE A 21 -9.11 27.91 0.76
C ILE A 21 -7.60 27.71 0.74
N PHE A 22 -7.12 26.74 -0.03
CA PHE A 22 -5.68 26.49 -0.17
C PHE A 22 -4.93 27.72 -0.71
N PHE A 23 -5.42 28.33 -1.78
CA PHE A 23 -4.78 29.53 -2.35
C PHE A 23 -4.86 30.73 -1.43
N LEU A 24 -5.94 30.89 -0.65
CA LEU A 24 -6.06 31.94 0.36
C LEU A 24 -5.06 31.75 1.50
N ILE A 25 -4.90 30.52 1.99
CA ILE A 25 -3.92 30.21 3.02
C ILE A 25 -2.50 30.46 2.50
N ASN A 26 -2.21 30.03 1.27
CA ASN A 26 -0.91 30.24 0.65
C ASN A 26 -0.59 31.73 0.44
N ALA A 27 -1.55 32.50 -0.07
CA ALA A 27 -1.40 33.96 -0.23
C ALA A 27 -1.21 34.66 1.11
N ARG A 28 -1.88 34.20 2.19
CA ARG A 28 -1.69 34.76 3.53
C ARG A 28 -0.33 34.37 4.11
N ALA A 29 0.17 33.16 3.88
CA ALA A 29 1.50 32.73 4.27
C ALA A 29 2.60 33.55 3.55
N ASP A 30 2.40 33.86 2.27
CA ASP A 30 3.32 34.73 1.49
C ASP A 30 3.30 36.20 1.99
N SER A 31 2.17 36.69 2.52
CA SER A 31 2.04 38.04 3.05
C SER A 31 2.58 38.23 4.47
N GLN A 32 2.84 37.15 5.21
CA GLN A 32 3.54 37.19 6.49
C GLN A 32 5.03 37.44 6.24
N GLU A 33 5.69 38.22 7.11
CA GLU A 33 7.13 38.40 7.07
C GLU A 33 7.89 37.12 7.50
N LEU A 34 7.73 36.07 6.70
CA LEU A 34 8.50 34.84 6.88
C LEU A 34 9.93 35.11 6.47
N ASN A 35 10.86 34.59 7.26
CA ASN A 35 12.27 34.58 6.93
C ASN A 35 12.49 33.81 5.61
N GLU A 36 13.52 34.18 4.82
CA GLU A 36 13.90 33.51 3.57
C GLU A 36 14.04 31.97 3.74
N PHE A 37 14.59 31.55 4.90
CA PHE A 37 14.71 30.13 5.24
C PHE A 37 13.34 29.47 5.47
N GLU A 38 12.43 30.14 6.15
CA GLU A 38 11.05 29.61 6.39
C GLU A 38 10.25 29.56 5.10
N LYS A 39 10.41 30.54 4.20
CA LYS A 39 9.82 30.53 2.87
C LYS A 39 10.36 29.35 2.04
N ALA A 40 11.66 29.17 2.03
CA ALA A 40 12.30 28.05 1.33
C ALA A 40 11.83 26.70 1.87
N LYS A 41 11.69 26.57 3.18
CA LYS A 41 11.17 25.38 3.84
C LYS A 41 9.70 25.14 3.48
N LEU A 42 8.87 26.18 3.54
CA LEU A 42 7.46 26.10 3.16
C LEU A 42 7.30 25.62 1.71
N GLN A 43 8.07 26.20 0.77
CA GLN A 43 7.98 25.87 -0.65
C GLN A 43 8.58 24.52 -1.02
N ASN A 44 9.64 24.09 -0.36
CA ASN A 44 10.36 22.86 -0.70
C ASN A 44 9.95 21.66 0.13
N GLU A 45 9.38 21.83 1.32
CA GLU A 45 9.02 20.74 2.20
C GLU A 45 7.49 20.59 2.40
N VAL A 46 6.75 21.72 2.50
CA VAL A 46 5.32 21.68 2.85
C VAL A 46 4.42 21.80 1.63
N LEU A 47 4.70 22.78 0.73
CA LEU A 47 3.87 23.07 -0.45
C LEU A 47 4.36 22.35 -1.71
N VAL A 48 4.99 21.21 -1.54
CA VAL A 48 5.57 20.42 -2.63
C VAL A 48 4.82 19.10 -2.76
N SER A 49 4.66 18.66 -3.98
CA SER A 49 4.26 17.30 -4.28
C SER A 49 5.49 16.46 -4.56
N ARG A 50 5.62 15.34 -3.86
CA ARG A 50 6.77 14.45 -3.96
C ARG A 50 6.34 13.08 -4.45
N SER A 51 7.02 12.57 -5.45
CA SER A 51 6.91 11.15 -5.81
C SER A 51 7.77 10.31 -4.88
N SER A 52 7.26 9.15 -4.52
CA SER A 52 7.97 8.17 -3.71
C SER A 52 8.35 6.97 -4.56
N VAL A 53 9.59 6.53 -4.40
CA VAL A 53 10.05 5.23 -4.91
C VAL A 53 10.30 4.33 -3.73
N ARG A 54 9.69 3.16 -3.77
CA ARG A 54 9.91 2.06 -2.82
C ARG A 54 10.66 0.94 -3.51
N GLU A 55 11.23 0.05 -2.72
CA GLU A 55 11.77 -1.19 -3.26
C GLU A 55 10.64 -1.94 -3.97
N PRO A 56 10.84 -2.43 -5.20
CA PRO A 56 9.82 -3.18 -5.92
C PRO A 56 9.47 -4.45 -5.14
N GLU A 57 8.18 -4.73 -5.00
CA GLU A 57 7.73 -6.02 -4.47
C GLU A 57 8.28 -7.15 -5.34
N ARG A 58 8.89 -8.14 -4.69
CA ARG A 58 9.39 -9.32 -5.40
C ARG A 58 8.22 -10.13 -5.92
N ASP A 59 8.14 -10.30 -7.24
CA ASP A 59 7.12 -11.14 -7.86
C ASP A 59 7.38 -12.61 -7.55
N PHE A 60 6.60 -13.13 -6.61
CA PHE A 60 6.71 -14.52 -6.17
C PHE A 60 6.28 -15.51 -7.26
N SER A 61 5.53 -15.09 -8.27
CA SER A 61 5.09 -15.96 -9.35
C SER A 61 6.25 -16.45 -10.23
N ILE A 62 7.23 -15.58 -10.50
CA ILE A 62 8.44 -15.91 -11.26
C ILE A 62 9.37 -16.80 -10.42
N SER A 63 9.34 -16.61 -9.13
CA SER A 63 10.25 -17.30 -8.21
C SER A 63 9.85 -18.75 -7.91
N ARG A 64 8.57 -19.13 -8.08
CA ARG A 64 8.10 -20.51 -7.87
C ARG A 64 8.88 -21.56 -8.70
N GLN A 65 9.14 -21.27 -9.97
CA GLN A 65 9.91 -22.18 -10.82
C GLN A 65 11.35 -22.32 -10.36
N ARG A 66 11.96 -21.25 -9.88
CA ARG A 66 13.31 -21.26 -9.33
C ARG A 66 13.36 -22.05 -8.02
N ALA A 67 12.41 -21.81 -7.12
CA ALA A 67 12.28 -22.52 -5.87
C ALA A 67 12.14 -24.03 -6.11
N TYR A 68 11.28 -24.43 -7.04
CA TYR A 68 11.08 -25.83 -7.41
C TYR A 68 12.35 -26.47 -7.97
N ARG A 69 13.01 -25.85 -8.95
CA ARG A 69 14.27 -26.37 -9.51
C ARG A 69 15.36 -26.50 -8.46
N TYR A 70 15.49 -25.52 -7.59
CA TYR A 70 16.50 -25.56 -6.53
C TYR A 70 16.16 -26.62 -5.46
N SER A 71 14.89 -26.80 -5.11
CA SER A 71 14.47 -27.84 -4.18
C SER A 71 14.77 -29.25 -4.68
N LEU A 72 14.71 -29.51 -5.99
CA LEU A 72 15.14 -30.76 -6.60
C LEU A 72 16.64 -30.95 -6.45
N LEU A 73 17.46 -29.94 -6.68
CA LEU A 73 18.92 -30.03 -6.49
C LEU A 73 19.30 -30.32 -5.04
N VAL A 74 18.61 -29.71 -4.09
CA VAL A 74 18.80 -29.96 -2.65
C VAL A 74 18.40 -31.38 -2.29
N ALA A 75 17.29 -31.88 -2.84
CA ALA A 75 16.82 -33.25 -2.61
C ALA A 75 17.77 -34.29 -3.19
N GLU A 76 18.45 -34.03 -4.30
CA GLU A 76 19.46 -34.90 -4.91
C GLU A 76 20.77 -34.99 -4.10
N GLY A 77 20.99 -34.09 -3.13
CA GLY A 77 22.16 -34.09 -2.27
C GLY A 77 23.50 -33.88 -3.01
N LYS A 78 23.48 -33.24 -4.18
CA LYS A 78 24.66 -32.95 -4.98
C LYS A 78 25.69 -32.11 -4.22
N THR A 79 26.94 -32.51 -4.27
CA THR A 79 28.06 -31.75 -3.72
C THR A 79 28.79 -30.91 -4.76
N GLN A 80 28.64 -31.23 -6.05
CA GLN A 80 29.22 -30.49 -7.17
C GLN A 80 28.11 -30.01 -8.09
N TYR A 81 28.13 -28.69 -8.42
CA TYR A 81 27.14 -28.03 -9.23
C TYR A 81 27.74 -27.59 -10.57
N THR A 82 26.97 -27.68 -11.64
CA THR A 82 27.32 -27.12 -12.95
C THR A 82 27.26 -25.58 -12.85
N GLU A 83 27.80 -24.86 -13.84
CA GLU A 83 27.75 -23.39 -13.87
C GLU A 83 26.30 -22.84 -13.83
N GLU A 84 25.36 -23.49 -14.55
CA GLU A 84 23.95 -23.13 -14.54
C GLU A 84 23.29 -23.39 -13.17
N GLU A 85 23.59 -24.51 -12.52
CA GLU A 85 23.10 -24.84 -11.19
C GLU A 85 23.68 -23.88 -10.13
N GLN A 86 24.92 -23.47 -10.30
CA GLN A 86 25.57 -22.49 -9.42
C GLN A 86 24.96 -21.11 -9.61
N ALA A 87 24.66 -20.69 -10.85
CA ALA A 87 23.94 -19.48 -11.15
C ALA A 87 22.51 -19.50 -10.57
N LEU A 88 21.80 -20.64 -10.69
CA LEU A 88 20.49 -20.83 -10.06
C LEU A 88 20.58 -20.67 -8.53
N ARG A 89 21.55 -21.32 -7.89
CA ARG A 89 21.79 -21.23 -6.44
C ARG A 89 22.03 -19.81 -5.98
N MET A 90 22.80 -19.01 -6.73
CA MET A 90 23.05 -17.62 -6.41
C MET A 90 21.83 -16.70 -6.66
N SER A 91 20.94 -17.09 -7.57
CA SER A 91 19.74 -16.33 -7.92
C SER A 91 18.56 -16.56 -6.96
N VAL A 92 18.58 -17.65 -6.21
CA VAL A 92 17.50 -18.02 -5.28
C VAL A 92 17.67 -17.25 -3.97
N THR A 93 16.70 -16.43 -3.65
CA THR A 93 16.72 -15.56 -2.47
C THR A 93 15.32 -15.42 -1.85
N GLY A 94 15.27 -15.14 -0.57
CA GLY A 94 14.00 -14.88 0.12
C GLY A 94 13.06 -16.09 0.19
N PRO A 95 11.78 -15.98 -0.23
CA PRO A 95 10.81 -17.07 -0.13
C PRO A 95 11.24 -18.33 -0.88
N GLU A 96 11.91 -18.18 -2.01
CA GLU A 96 12.44 -19.27 -2.82
C GLU A 96 13.42 -20.12 -2.03
N HIS A 97 14.33 -19.44 -1.33
CA HIS A 97 15.32 -20.11 -0.50
C HIS A 97 14.67 -20.90 0.64
N ILE A 98 13.65 -20.30 1.29
CA ILE A 98 12.93 -20.96 2.38
C ILE A 98 12.18 -22.20 1.88
N LEU A 99 11.51 -22.13 0.73
CA LEU A 99 10.79 -23.25 0.14
C LEU A 99 11.71 -24.38 -0.28
N SER A 100 12.91 -24.07 -0.78
CA SER A 100 13.87 -25.08 -1.23
C SER A 100 14.31 -26.02 -0.11
N PHE A 101 14.27 -25.59 1.14
CA PHE A 101 14.59 -26.43 2.32
C PHE A 101 13.38 -27.16 2.90
N ARG A 102 12.18 -27.00 2.33
CA ARG A 102 10.98 -27.75 2.75
C ARG A 102 10.93 -29.11 2.02
N PRO A 103 11.13 -30.25 2.71
CA PRO A 103 11.24 -31.56 2.06
C PRO A 103 9.96 -31.98 1.32
N ASP A 104 8.81 -31.51 1.75
CA ASP A 104 7.51 -31.80 1.15
C ASP A 104 7.19 -30.95 -0.11
N TYR A 105 7.90 -29.86 -0.31
CA TYR A 105 7.57 -28.88 -1.36
C TYR A 105 7.63 -29.48 -2.78
N PRO A 106 8.71 -30.19 -3.21
CA PRO A 106 8.75 -30.78 -4.55
C PRO A 106 7.61 -31.77 -4.79
N ARG A 107 7.32 -32.64 -3.81
CA ARG A 107 6.25 -33.63 -3.90
C ARG A 107 4.87 -32.96 -4.06
N LEU A 108 4.59 -31.90 -3.32
CA LEU A 108 3.32 -31.19 -3.41
C LEU A 108 3.17 -30.46 -4.75
N VAL A 109 4.25 -29.87 -5.27
CA VAL A 109 4.23 -29.24 -6.61
C VAL A 109 3.96 -30.27 -7.69
N ASP A 110 4.61 -31.45 -7.64
CA ASP A 110 4.37 -32.53 -8.62
C ASP A 110 2.94 -33.08 -8.54
N GLN A 111 2.39 -33.23 -7.36
CA GLN A 111 0.99 -33.61 -7.16
C GLN A 111 0.00 -32.54 -7.68
N ALA A 112 0.37 -31.27 -7.60
CA ALA A 112 -0.45 -30.16 -8.08
C ALA A 112 -0.47 -30.02 -9.61
N GLN A 113 0.49 -30.60 -10.35
CA GLN A 113 0.54 -30.53 -11.82
C GLN A 113 -0.53 -31.39 -12.52
N GLY A 114 -1.18 -32.32 -11.82
CA GLY A 114 -2.24 -33.17 -12.36
C GLY A 114 -3.65 -32.64 -12.07
N LYS A 115 -4.53 -33.51 -11.52
CA LYS A 115 -5.81 -33.10 -10.91
C LYS A 115 -5.62 -33.09 -9.39
N PRO A 116 -5.16 -31.96 -8.84
CA PRO A 116 -4.87 -31.88 -7.41
C PRO A 116 -6.14 -32.02 -6.58
N SER A 117 -6.05 -32.68 -5.43
CA SER A 117 -7.09 -32.60 -4.42
C SER A 117 -7.04 -31.24 -3.74
N ASP A 118 -8.19 -30.77 -3.23
CA ASP A 118 -8.27 -29.49 -2.50
C ASP A 118 -7.32 -29.46 -1.31
N GLU A 119 -7.04 -30.62 -0.70
CA GLU A 119 -6.09 -30.77 0.41
C GLU A 119 -4.64 -30.49 -0.02
N VAL A 120 -4.23 -30.98 -1.19
CA VAL A 120 -2.88 -30.73 -1.74
C VAL A 120 -2.70 -29.25 -2.06
N LEU A 121 -3.70 -28.63 -2.67
CA LEU A 121 -3.66 -27.20 -2.98
C LEU A 121 -3.61 -26.35 -1.71
N ALA A 122 -4.42 -26.65 -0.70
CA ALA A 122 -4.42 -25.94 0.56
C ALA A 122 -3.08 -26.02 1.28
N LYS A 123 -2.46 -27.20 1.28
CA LYS A 123 -1.14 -27.39 1.91
C LYS A 123 -0.02 -26.68 1.16
N LEU A 124 -0.08 -26.68 -0.17
CA LEU A 124 0.87 -25.93 -1.00
C LEU A 124 0.76 -24.42 -0.76
N GLU A 125 -0.46 -23.88 -0.74
CA GLU A 125 -0.72 -22.47 -0.43
C GLU A 125 -0.28 -22.08 0.98
N GLU A 126 -0.42 -22.98 1.96
CA GLU A 126 0.04 -22.77 3.32
C GLU A 126 1.57 -22.64 3.38
N LEU A 127 2.29 -23.56 2.74
CA LEU A 127 3.76 -23.53 2.68
C LEU A 127 4.27 -22.26 1.97
N GLU A 128 3.64 -21.89 0.87
CA GLU A 128 4.00 -20.67 0.13
C GLU A 128 3.74 -19.40 0.96
N ARG A 129 2.61 -19.31 1.65
CA ARG A 129 2.31 -18.20 2.57
C ARG A 129 3.30 -18.10 3.71
N ASP A 130 3.65 -19.23 4.32
CA ASP A 130 4.63 -19.27 5.40
C ASP A 130 6.01 -18.85 4.93
N ALA A 131 6.45 -19.28 3.75
CA ALA A 131 7.73 -18.87 3.19
C ALA A 131 7.77 -17.36 2.91
N VAL A 132 6.68 -16.79 2.37
CA VAL A 132 6.56 -15.33 2.16
C VAL A 132 6.61 -14.60 3.49
N ARG A 133 5.88 -15.06 4.50
CA ARG A 133 5.84 -14.44 5.84
C ARG A 133 7.23 -14.44 6.50
N ILE A 134 7.92 -15.59 6.48
CA ILE A 134 9.26 -15.71 7.07
C ILE A 134 10.27 -14.84 6.30
N SER A 135 10.19 -14.83 4.97
CA SER A 135 11.05 -13.99 4.13
C SER A 135 10.81 -12.51 4.39
N LYS A 136 9.54 -12.09 4.51
CA LYS A 136 9.17 -10.72 4.87
C LYS A 136 9.77 -10.36 6.22
N ALA A 137 9.54 -11.17 7.25
CA ALA A 137 10.08 -10.92 8.58
C ALA A 137 11.62 -10.86 8.60
N SER A 138 12.30 -11.74 7.86
CA SER A 138 13.77 -11.71 7.78
C SER A 138 14.32 -10.50 7.03
N HIS A 139 13.55 -9.89 6.15
CA HIS A 139 13.91 -8.66 5.46
C HIS A 139 13.61 -7.40 6.29
N GLU A 140 12.60 -7.46 7.13
CA GLU A 140 12.19 -6.37 8.01
C GLU A 140 13.06 -6.25 9.26
N ILE A 141 13.51 -7.38 9.82
CA ILE A 141 14.25 -7.45 11.09
C ILE A 141 15.74 -7.50 10.83
N ILE A 142 16.46 -6.47 11.24
CA ILE A 142 17.91 -6.39 11.09
C ILE A 142 18.54 -6.57 12.48
N LEU A 143 19.13 -7.74 12.69
CA LEU A 143 19.78 -8.09 13.95
C LEU A 143 21.06 -7.29 14.19
N PRO A 144 21.55 -7.20 15.44
CA PRO A 144 22.84 -6.61 15.75
C PRO A 144 23.96 -7.18 14.87
N GLY A 145 24.79 -6.29 14.32
CA GLY A 145 25.89 -6.64 13.42
C GLY A 145 25.48 -6.98 11.98
N GLN A 146 24.19 -7.07 11.68
CA GLN A 146 23.70 -7.30 10.32
C GLN A 146 23.53 -6.00 9.55
N SER A 147 23.52 -6.12 8.23
CA SER A 147 23.27 -5.02 7.31
C SER A 147 22.19 -5.39 6.31
N GLN A 148 21.49 -4.37 5.80
CA GLN A 148 20.47 -4.47 4.78
C GLN A 148 20.70 -3.45 3.68
N ILE A 149 20.49 -3.84 2.43
CA ILE A 149 20.57 -2.97 1.27
C ILE A 149 19.21 -2.95 0.60
N TRP A 150 18.71 -1.74 0.35
CA TRP A 150 17.51 -1.50 -0.46
C TRP A 150 17.91 -0.83 -1.77
N GLU A 151 17.28 -1.27 -2.86
CA GLU A 151 17.51 -0.74 -4.20
C GLU A 151 16.27 0.00 -4.69
N PHE A 152 16.42 1.27 -5.04
CA PHE A 152 15.35 2.12 -5.53
C PHE A 152 15.63 2.53 -6.96
N GLN A 153 14.76 2.13 -7.88
CA GLN A 153 14.89 2.47 -9.29
C GLN A 153 14.03 3.69 -9.63
N ILE A 154 14.65 4.81 -9.88
CA ILE A 154 14.02 6.04 -10.36
C ILE A 154 13.96 5.96 -11.89
N GLU A 155 12.84 6.42 -12.47
CA GLU A 155 12.68 6.44 -13.93
C GLU A 155 13.75 7.31 -14.59
N THR A 156 14.46 6.74 -15.55
CA THR A 156 15.66 7.33 -16.16
C THR A 156 15.41 8.67 -16.86
N ASN A 157 14.19 8.88 -17.36
CA ASN A 157 13.80 10.10 -18.07
C ASN A 157 13.78 11.35 -17.18
N PHE A 158 13.71 11.20 -15.87
CA PHE A 158 13.58 12.30 -14.91
C PHE A 158 14.83 12.54 -14.07
N VAL A 159 15.86 11.70 -14.21
CA VAL A 159 17.06 11.74 -13.35
C VAL A 159 17.77 13.09 -13.41
N GLU A 160 17.91 13.69 -14.59
CA GLU A 160 18.57 15.01 -14.72
C GLU A 160 17.79 16.11 -13.99
N GLU A 161 16.47 16.07 -14.03
CA GLU A 161 15.62 17.06 -13.37
C GLU A 161 15.60 16.85 -11.85
N ILE A 162 15.51 15.60 -11.42
CA ILE A 162 15.52 15.20 -10.02
C ILE A 162 16.86 15.60 -9.36
N ASN A 163 17.98 15.42 -10.05
CA ASN A 163 19.30 15.79 -9.55
C ASN A 163 19.52 17.31 -9.37
N LYS A 164 18.61 18.16 -9.87
CA LYS A 164 18.67 19.62 -9.65
C LYS A 164 17.96 20.05 -8.36
N LYS A 165 17.22 19.16 -7.73
CA LYS A 165 16.37 19.43 -6.56
C LYS A 165 16.77 18.53 -5.39
N PRO A 166 16.45 18.91 -4.15
CA PRO A 166 16.69 18.05 -3.00
C PRO A 166 15.83 16.79 -3.09
N ILE A 167 16.43 15.65 -2.77
CA ILE A 167 15.75 14.37 -2.58
C ILE A 167 15.89 13.95 -1.11
N TYR A 168 14.98 13.13 -0.64
CA TYR A 168 14.92 12.75 0.76
C TYR A 168 14.83 11.24 0.90
N LEU A 169 15.58 10.70 1.85
CA LEU A 169 15.37 9.35 2.37
C LEU A 169 14.34 9.44 3.50
N ARG A 170 13.15 8.88 3.30
CA ARG A 170 12.12 8.77 4.34
C ARG A 170 12.07 7.34 4.82
N PHE A 171 12.03 7.16 6.13
CA PHE A 171 11.93 5.85 6.76
C PHE A 171 11.24 5.94 8.12
N LYS A 172 10.66 4.84 8.53
CA LYS A 172 10.19 4.60 9.88
C LYS A 172 10.75 3.27 10.33
N PHE A 173 11.17 3.19 11.56
CA PHE A 173 11.66 1.97 12.16
C PHE A 173 11.04 1.77 13.54
N ASN A 174 10.97 0.53 13.95
CA ASN A 174 10.61 0.13 15.30
C ASN A 174 11.84 -0.49 15.96
N ALA A 175 11.98 -0.26 17.25
CA ALA A 175 12.95 -0.92 18.09
C ALA A 175 12.19 -1.42 19.34
N ASP A 176 12.74 -2.42 20.01
CA ASP A 176 12.16 -2.97 21.22
C ASP A 176 12.39 -1.99 22.39
N ASP A 177 11.47 -1.02 22.51
CA ASP A 177 11.52 0.08 23.49
C ASP A 177 10.36 -0.05 24.47
N GLU A 178 10.32 -1.11 25.25
CA GLU A 178 9.21 -1.36 26.17
C GLU A 178 9.03 -0.27 27.24
N TYR A 179 10.06 0.58 27.51
CA TYR A 179 10.01 1.51 28.64
C TYR A 179 10.57 2.92 28.45
N ASP A 180 11.25 3.21 27.33
CA ASP A 180 11.83 4.55 27.12
C ASP A 180 12.03 4.82 25.63
N PRO A 181 11.37 5.82 25.04
CA PRO A 181 11.58 6.21 23.65
C PRO A 181 12.97 6.84 23.46
N LYS A 182 14.02 6.03 23.68
CA LYS A 182 15.40 6.46 23.48
C LYS A 182 15.68 6.70 22.02
N SER A 183 16.51 7.68 21.76
CA SER A 183 17.06 7.86 20.43
C SER A 183 18.01 6.71 20.11
N HIS A 184 17.70 5.97 19.05
CA HIS A 184 18.59 4.92 18.52
C HIS A 184 19.57 5.51 17.53
N THR A 185 20.78 4.98 17.56
CA THR A 185 21.81 5.35 16.57
C THR A 185 21.69 4.45 15.36
N LEU A 186 21.48 5.06 14.20
CA LEU A 186 21.33 4.41 12.91
C LEU A 186 22.51 4.76 12.02
N TRP A 187 23.00 3.81 11.23
CA TRP A 187 24.13 4.00 10.31
C TRP A 187 23.68 3.72 8.89
N PHE A 188 23.65 4.78 8.08
CA PHE A 188 23.29 4.71 6.66
C PHE A 188 24.45 5.10 5.75
N SER A 189 24.53 4.43 4.61
CA SER A 189 25.37 4.80 3.46
C SER A 189 24.51 4.70 2.20
N ILE A 190 24.72 5.63 1.26
CA ILE A 190 23.93 5.69 0.02
C ILE A 190 24.87 5.66 -1.16
N GLY A 191 24.47 4.95 -2.22
CA GLY A 191 25.23 4.84 -3.45
C GLY A 191 26.39 3.86 -3.39
N GLU A 192 26.35 2.86 -2.53
CA GLU A 192 27.36 1.81 -2.49
C GLU A 192 27.45 1.08 -3.83
N GLY A 193 28.68 0.95 -4.35
CA GLY A 193 28.93 0.38 -5.67
C GLY A 193 28.53 1.28 -6.84
N THR A 194 28.16 2.55 -6.59
CA THR A 194 27.85 3.54 -7.63
C THR A 194 28.94 4.62 -7.72
N SER A 195 28.91 5.39 -8.81
CA SER A 195 29.84 6.52 -9.00
C SER A 195 29.56 7.70 -8.05
N LYS A 196 28.38 7.73 -7.43
CA LYS A 196 27.93 8.82 -6.55
C LYS A 196 27.59 8.23 -5.18
N ARG A 197 28.36 8.61 -4.15
CA ARG A 197 28.28 8.03 -2.81
C ARG A 197 28.09 9.09 -1.73
N TRP A 198 27.33 8.77 -0.71
CA TRP A 198 27.14 9.59 0.48
C TRP A 198 27.14 8.73 1.75
N PRO A 199 27.90 9.06 2.80
CA PRO A 199 28.89 10.14 2.81
C PRO A 199 30.07 9.88 1.85
N PRO A 200 30.71 10.97 1.35
CA PRO A 200 31.78 10.87 0.32
C PRO A 200 32.98 10.04 0.78
N GLU A 201 33.28 10.06 2.07
CA GLU A 201 34.42 9.38 2.68
C GLU A 201 34.25 7.85 2.76
N GLY A 202 33.13 7.31 2.23
CA GLY A 202 32.91 5.88 2.18
C GLY A 202 32.56 5.22 3.50
N THR A 203 32.31 6.01 4.53
CA THR A 203 31.85 5.57 5.85
C THR A 203 30.33 5.64 5.95
N PHE A 204 29.78 5.03 6.99
CA PHE A 204 28.38 5.21 7.31
C PHE A 204 28.15 6.53 8.02
N ARG A 205 27.07 7.23 7.66
CA ARG A 205 26.60 8.38 8.43
C ARG A 205 25.82 7.92 9.64
N GLU A 206 26.23 8.42 10.79
CA GLU A 206 25.54 8.20 12.05
C GLU A 206 24.39 9.18 12.21
N MET A 207 23.22 8.68 12.58
CA MET A 207 22.02 9.47 12.84
C MET A 207 21.34 8.98 14.12
N LYS A 208 20.96 9.91 15.02
CA LYS A 208 20.17 9.58 16.22
C LYS A 208 18.71 9.90 15.97
N ARG A 209 17.83 8.91 16.05
CA ARG A 209 16.39 9.03 15.77
C ARG A 209 15.57 8.23 16.78
N GLY A 210 14.35 8.71 17.09
CA GLY A 210 13.38 7.98 17.90
C GLY A 210 12.70 6.87 17.10
N SER A 211 12.30 5.78 17.77
CA SER A 211 11.51 4.71 17.15
C SER A 211 10.07 5.13 16.88
N SER A 212 9.37 4.37 16.06
CA SER A 212 7.92 4.47 15.75
C SER A 212 7.47 5.79 15.10
N ALA A 213 8.38 6.64 14.65
CA ALA A 213 8.11 7.89 13.97
C ALA A 213 8.72 7.90 12.56
N PHE A 214 8.11 8.66 11.65
CA PHE A 214 8.70 8.91 10.34
C PHE A 214 9.84 9.93 10.44
N HIS A 215 10.94 9.61 9.80
CA HIS A 215 12.12 10.46 9.66
C HIS A 215 12.38 10.75 8.20
N GLU A 216 12.80 11.97 7.91
CA GLU A 216 13.23 12.39 6.58
C GLU A 216 14.66 12.93 6.69
N GLU A 217 15.56 12.41 5.85
CA GLU A 217 16.93 12.87 5.75
C GLU A 217 17.19 13.38 4.33
N GLN A 218 17.60 14.65 4.24
CA GLN A 218 17.91 15.24 2.97
C GLN A 218 19.22 14.66 2.43
N LEU A 219 19.18 14.20 1.18
CA LEU A 219 20.33 13.66 0.48
C LEU A 219 21.02 14.75 -0.35
N PRO A 220 22.32 14.61 -0.64
CA PRO A 220 23.02 15.54 -1.49
C PRO A 220 22.41 15.65 -2.88
N ILE A 221 22.35 16.86 -3.39
CA ILE A 221 21.91 17.14 -4.76
C ILE A 221 22.85 16.41 -5.73
N GLY A 222 22.26 15.76 -6.74
CA GLY A 222 23.02 15.01 -7.74
C GLY A 222 23.47 13.63 -7.31
N ILE A 223 22.95 13.07 -6.21
CA ILE A 223 23.32 11.72 -5.70
C ILE A 223 22.85 10.58 -6.61
N VAL A 224 21.81 10.79 -7.42
CA VAL A 224 21.30 9.77 -8.32
C VAL A 224 22.24 9.60 -9.52
N PRO A 225 22.73 8.38 -9.82
CA PRO A 225 23.50 8.14 -11.03
C PRO A 225 22.70 8.49 -12.28
N ASP A 226 23.30 9.23 -13.19
CA ASP A 226 22.66 9.75 -14.42
C ASP A 226 23.21 9.12 -15.70
N LYS A 227 24.18 8.20 -15.58
CA LYS A 227 24.83 7.55 -16.72
C LYS A 227 25.18 6.09 -16.42
N GLY A 228 25.27 5.31 -17.49
CA GLY A 228 25.70 3.91 -17.42
C GLY A 228 24.62 2.93 -16.95
N PRO A 229 25.00 1.70 -16.63
CA PRO A 229 24.06 0.63 -16.25
C PRO A 229 23.32 0.88 -14.92
N GLN A 230 23.80 1.82 -14.14
CA GLN A 230 23.21 2.20 -12.84
C GLN A 230 22.39 3.49 -12.90
N ASN A 231 22.02 3.93 -14.11
CA ASN A 231 21.22 5.14 -14.29
C ASN A 231 19.89 5.03 -13.53
N GLY A 232 19.65 5.99 -12.63
CA GLY A 232 18.45 6.03 -11.79
C GLY A 232 18.46 5.09 -10.57
N LEU A 233 19.51 4.29 -10.36
CA LEU A 233 19.59 3.34 -9.26
C LEU A 233 20.14 4.00 -7.99
N VAL A 234 19.35 4.07 -6.94
CA VAL A 234 19.78 4.54 -5.62
C VAL A 234 19.82 3.34 -4.67
N ARG A 235 21.01 3.03 -4.15
CA ARG A 235 21.20 2.00 -3.14
C ARG A 235 21.31 2.64 -1.77
N VAL A 236 20.47 2.21 -0.85
CA VAL A 236 20.52 2.60 0.56
C VAL A 236 21.02 1.42 1.36
N HIS A 237 22.17 1.55 1.98
CA HIS A 237 22.77 0.54 2.82
C HIS A 237 22.65 0.97 4.28
N PHE A 238 22.02 0.15 5.08
CA PHE A 238 21.89 0.30 6.52
C PHE A 238 22.69 -0.79 7.23
N MET A 239 23.33 -0.42 8.34
CA MET A 239 24.05 -1.36 9.20
C MET A 239 23.58 -1.18 10.64
N ASN A 240 23.11 -2.25 11.27
CA ASN A 240 22.77 -2.24 12.67
C ASN A 240 24.03 -2.49 13.52
N ARG A 241 24.64 -1.42 14.03
CA ARG A 241 25.80 -1.47 14.93
C ARG A 241 25.41 -1.46 16.43
N ASN A 242 24.11 -1.49 16.74
CA ASN A 242 23.70 -1.64 18.14
C ASN A 242 24.13 -3.03 18.63
N SER A 243 24.51 -3.12 19.91
CA SER A 243 25.09 -4.35 20.46
C SER A 243 24.04 -5.40 20.81
N GLU A 244 22.80 -5.00 21.12
CA GLU A 244 21.83 -5.89 21.75
C GLU A 244 20.44 -5.88 21.10
N ARG A 245 20.11 -4.87 20.29
CA ARG A 245 18.74 -4.65 19.85
C ARG A 245 18.56 -4.79 18.35
N PRO A 246 17.56 -5.53 17.89
CA PRO A 246 17.16 -5.54 16.48
C PRO A 246 16.54 -4.19 16.10
N ILE A 247 16.68 -3.80 14.87
CA ILE A 247 15.97 -2.69 14.23
C ILE A 247 15.03 -3.28 13.19
N ILE A 248 13.77 -2.84 13.23
CA ILE A 248 12.70 -3.37 12.38
C ILE A 248 12.24 -2.26 11.44
N PHE A 249 12.39 -2.48 10.14
CA PHE A 249 11.83 -1.63 9.10
C PHE A 249 10.67 -2.36 8.42
N LEU A 250 9.44 -2.03 8.81
CA LEU A 250 8.25 -2.64 8.19
C LEU A 250 8.20 -2.28 6.69
N MET A 251 7.91 -3.24 5.83
CA MET A 251 7.89 -3.01 4.37
C MET A 251 6.89 -1.93 3.96
N GLU A 252 5.80 -1.78 4.68
CA GLU A 252 4.78 -0.75 4.40
C GLU A 252 5.26 0.67 4.70
N ASP A 253 6.04 0.84 5.76
CA ASP A 253 6.56 2.11 6.27
C ASP A 253 8.09 2.23 6.12
N GLY A 254 8.71 1.26 5.47
CA GLY A 254 10.17 1.13 5.33
C GLY A 254 10.81 2.24 4.50
N PRO A 255 12.11 2.13 4.26
CA PRO A 255 12.83 3.15 3.53
C PRO A 255 12.26 3.41 2.15
N MET A 256 12.14 4.68 1.79
CA MET A 256 11.71 5.14 0.48
C MET A 256 12.45 6.42 0.08
N ILE A 257 12.63 6.60 -1.20
CA ILE A 257 13.20 7.84 -1.74
C ILE A 257 12.06 8.76 -2.16
N LEU A 258 12.08 9.98 -1.64
CA LEU A 258 11.15 11.04 -2.03
C LEU A 258 11.87 12.05 -2.92
N TYR A 259 11.27 12.40 -4.04
CA TYR A 259 11.78 13.44 -4.93
C TYR A 259 10.65 14.37 -5.37
N HIS A 260 11.01 15.58 -5.73
CA HIS A 260 10.07 16.61 -6.13
C HIS A 260 9.42 16.28 -7.48
N ASP A 261 8.08 16.26 -7.52
CA ASP A 261 7.29 15.91 -8.71
C ASP A 261 6.13 16.90 -8.96
N GLY A 262 6.35 18.17 -8.70
CA GLY A 262 5.40 19.22 -9.03
C GLY A 262 4.88 20.04 -7.85
N GLY A 263 3.94 20.93 -8.13
CA GLY A 263 3.32 21.80 -7.13
C GLY A 263 2.18 21.11 -6.37
N PHE A 264 2.07 21.38 -5.09
CA PHE A 264 1.04 20.82 -4.20
C PHE A 264 -0.39 21.16 -4.66
N GLY A 265 -0.65 22.33 -5.24
CA GLY A 265 -1.99 22.74 -5.67
C GLY A 265 -2.61 21.81 -6.70
N MET A 266 -1.83 21.35 -7.71
CA MET A 266 -2.30 20.39 -8.69
C MET A 266 -2.52 19.01 -8.07
N ASN A 267 -1.70 18.62 -7.10
CA ASN A 267 -1.85 17.38 -6.36
C ASN A 267 -3.12 17.41 -5.49
N LEU A 268 -3.36 18.51 -4.81
CA LEU A 268 -4.59 18.74 -4.04
C LEU A 268 -5.83 18.65 -4.94
N PHE A 269 -5.78 19.27 -6.13
CA PHE A 269 -6.88 19.16 -7.10
C PHE A 269 -7.19 17.70 -7.47
N ARG A 270 -6.17 16.89 -7.77
CA ARG A 270 -6.35 15.47 -8.06
C ARG A 270 -6.95 14.70 -6.86
N GLY A 271 -6.47 15.00 -5.66
CA GLY A 271 -7.02 14.40 -4.43
C GLY A 271 -8.47 14.74 -4.19
N LEU A 272 -8.84 16.02 -4.37
CA LEU A 272 -10.23 16.48 -4.24
C LEU A 272 -11.15 15.85 -5.29
N LEU A 273 -10.65 15.60 -6.52
CA LEU A 273 -11.41 14.87 -7.53
C LEU A 273 -11.68 13.41 -7.12
N ILE A 274 -10.72 12.72 -6.52
CA ILE A 274 -10.96 11.35 -6.02
C ILE A 274 -12.00 11.36 -4.91
N ILE A 275 -11.93 12.32 -3.97
CA ILE A 275 -12.95 12.47 -2.93
C ILE A 275 -14.33 12.75 -3.55
N TYR A 276 -14.38 13.56 -4.60
CA TYR A 276 -15.62 13.79 -5.36
C TYR A 276 -16.16 12.50 -5.99
N PHE A 277 -15.32 11.62 -6.54
CA PHE A 277 -15.74 10.31 -7.04
C PHE A 277 -16.33 9.43 -5.94
N TRP A 278 -15.76 9.43 -4.74
CA TRP A 278 -16.29 8.72 -3.59
C TRP A 278 -17.66 9.24 -3.16
N LEU A 279 -17.83 10.56 -3.13
CA LEU A 279 -19.14 11.17 -2.86
C LEU A 279 -20.18 10.77 -3.90
N GLY A 280 -19.76 10.63 -5.16
CA GLY A 280 -20.60 10.09 -6.24
C GLY A 280 -21.06 8.65 -5.97
N LEU A 281 -20.14 7.79 -5.55
CA LEU A 281 -20.45 6.39 -5.19
C LEU A 281 -21.42 6.32 -4.01
N ILE A 282 -21.17 7.07 -2.92
CA ILE A 282 -22.06 7.11 -1.75
C ILE A 282 -23.44 7.61 -2.15
N SER A 283 -23.52 8.64 -3.00
CA SER A 283 -24.78 9.15 -3.52
C SER A 283 -25.52 8.10 -4.35
N ALA A 284 -24.83 7.34 -5.17
CA ALA A 284 -25.40 6.24 -5.97
C ALA A 284 -25.97 5.14 -5.06
N ILE A 285 -25.26 4.77 -3.98
CA ILE A 285 -25.74 3.79 -2.99
C ILE A 285 -27.00 4.31 -2.28
N GLY A 286 -27.02 5.56 -1.85
CA GLY A 286 -28.17 6.18 -1.22
C GLY A 286 -29.40 6.20 -2.11
N LEU A 287 -29.24 6.52 -3.40
CA LEU A 287 -30.31 6.51 -4.39
C LEU A 287 -30.82 5.10 -4.69
N MET A 288 -29.92 4.13 -4.86
CA MET A 288 -30.30 2.74 -5.01
C MET A 288 -31.14 2.29 -3.82
N ALA A 289 -30.67 2.54 -2.60
CA ALA A 289 -31.37 2.16 -1.39
C ALA A 289 -32.76 2.83 -1.30
N SER A 290 -32.88 4.11 -1.65
CA SER A 290 -34.16 4.85 -1.64
C SER A 290 -35.14 4.38 -2.70
N SER A 291 -34.70 3.63 -3.71
CA SER A 291 -35.60 3.06 -4.73
C SER A 291 -36.50 1.95 -4.18
N PHE A 292 -36.10 1.28 -3.11
CA PHE A 292 -36.88 0.16 -2.51
C PHE A 292 -37.12 0.28 -1.00
N LEU A 293 -36.35 1.14 -0.30
CA LEU A 293 -36.52 1.41 1.13
C LEU A 293 -37.13 2.80 1.37
N SER A 294 -37.67 3.01 2.57
CA SER A 294 -38.04 4.36 3.01
C SER A 294 -36.80 5.20 3.25
N PHE A 295 -36.92 6.51 3.10
CA PHE A 295 -35.78 7.45 3.22
C PHE A 295 -34.95 7.26 4.51
N PRO A 296 -35.57 7.13 5.73
CA PRO A 296 -34.78 6.91 6.94
C PRO A 296 -33.98 5.60 6.90
N VAL A 297 -34.59 4.51 6.41
CA VAL A 297 -33.92 3.20 6.33
C VAL A 297 -32.80 3.21 5.29
N ALA A 298 -33.01 3.86 4.14
CA ALA A 298 -31.97 4.04 3.12
C ALA A 298 -30.77 4.81 3.65
N THR A 299 -31.01 5.85 4.46
CA THR A 299 -29.94 6.64 5.10
C THR A 299 -29.18 5.79 6.11
N PHE A 300 -29.87 5.01 6.95
CA PHE A 300 -29.24 4.09 7.89
C PHE A 300 -28.40 3.03 7.18
N MET A 301 -28.89 2.46 6.09
CA MET A 301 -28.15 1.47 5.30
C MET A 301 -26.90 2.07 4.69
N SER A 302 -26.99 3.27 4.12
CA SER A 302 -25.84 3.97 3.53
C SER A 302 -24.78 4.30 4.59
N LEU A 303 -25.19 4.74 5.77
CA LEU A 303 -24.31 4.98 6.91
C LEU A 303 -23.67 3.68 7.41
N GLY A 304 -24.44 2.59 7.49
CA GLY A 304 -23.94 1.27 7.87
C GLY A 304 -22.85 0.77 6.93
N ILE A 305 -23.05 0.91 5.61
CA ILE A 305 -22.03 0.56 4.60
C ILE A 305 -20.76 1.41 4.78
N LEU A 306 -20.92 2.70 5.06
CA LEU A 306 -19.80 3.59 5.31
C LEU A 306 -19.00 3.17 6.56
N LEU A 307 -19.70 2.81 7.66
CA LEU A 307 -19.06 2.34 8.89
C LEU A 307 -18.33 1.00 8.69
N ILE A 308 -18.93 0.05 7.98
CA ILE A 308 -18.28 -1.22 7.62
C ILE A 308 -17.04 -0.94 6.77
N SER A 309 -17.14 -0.03 5.81
CA SER A 309 -15.99 0.37 5.00
C SER A 309 -14.88 1.01 5.82
N ALA A 310 -15.20 1.82 6.82
CA ALA A 310 -14.22 2.42 7.72
C ALA A 310 -13.54 1.39 8.65
N SER A 311 -14.20 0.24 8.89
CA SER A 311 -13.69 -0.86 9.74
C SER A 311 -12.88 -1.90 8.95
N THR A 312 -12.41 -1.58 7.75
CA THR A 312 -11.72 -2.55 6.87
C THR A 312 -10.50 -3.19 7.51
N GLY A 313 -9.70 -2.43 8.27
CA GLY A 313 -8.53 -2.98 8.97
C GLY A 313 -8.88 -4.09 9.97
N THR A 314 -9.98 -3.93 10.73
CA THR A 314 -10.49 -4.98 11.64
C THR A 314 -11.00 -6.18 10.86
N LEU A 315 -11.62 -5.98 9.69
CA LEU A 315 -12.09 -7.07 8.84
C LEU A 315 -10.92 -7.84 8.21
N GLU A 316 -9.83 -7.17 7.82
CA GLU A 316 -8.61 -7.81 7.36
C GLU A 316 -8.01 -8.69 8.45
N GLN A 317 -7.93 -8.19 9.68
CA GLN A 317 -7.44 -8.96 10.82
C GLN A 317 -8.28 -10.22 11.06
N ILE A 318 -9.62 -10.14 11.03
CA ILE A 318 -10.52 -11.30 11.15
C ILE A 318 -10.27 -12.32 10.02
N VAL A 319 -9.99 -11.87 8.81
CA VAL A 319 -9.69 -12.75 7.68
C VAL A 319 -8.35 -13.44 7.86
N ASP A 320 -7.34 -12.72 8.33
CA ASP A 320 -5.98 -13.24 8.53
C ASP A 320 -5.89 -14.20 9.72
N GLU A 321 -6.58 -13.90 10.81
CA GLU A 321 -6.68 -14.74 12.00
C GLU A 321 -7.63 -15.95 11.79
N GLY A 322 -8.47 -15.90 10.75
CA GLY A 322 -9.34 -17.00 10.34
C GLY A 322 -10.54 -17.21 11.24
N GLY A 323 -11.06 -16.18 11.89
CA GLY A 323 -12.29 -16.18 12.70
C GLY A 323 -12.48 -14.95 13.55
N ILE A 324 -13.68 -14.77 14.10
CA ILE A 324 -14.01 -13.68 15.04
C ILE A 324 -13.38 -13.98 16.43
N THR A 325 -13.28 -15.25 16.76
CA THR A 325 -12.78 -15.73 18.07
C THR A 325 -11.27 -15.68 18.19
N GLY A 326 -10.55 -15.44 17.08
CA GLY A 326 -9.09 -15.24 17.09
C GLY A 326 -8.30 -16.52 17.43
N ILE A 327 -7.00 -16.34 17.51
CA ILE A 327 -6.08 -17.33 18.06
C ILE A 327 -5.94 -17.03 19.57
N ASN A 328 -6.18 -18.00 20.41
CA ASN A 328 -5.89 -17.86 21.83
C ASN A 328 -4.38 -17.64 22.00
N HIS A 329 -4.00 -16.42 22.37
CA HIS A 329 -2.61 -16.00 22.47
C HIS A 329 -1.83 -16.75 23.57
N GLU A 330 -2.52 -17.36 24.54
CA GLU A 330 -1.88 -18.15 25.61
C GLU A 330 -1.57 -19.60 25.15
N THR A 331 -2.42 -20.19 24.32
CA THR A 331 -2.29 -21.61 23.92
C THR A 331 -1.81 -21.81 22.48
N GLY A 332 -1.82 -20.73 21.66
CA GLY A 332 -1.49 -20.80 20.23
C GLY A 332 -2.47 -21.66 19.41
N LYS A 333 -3.56 -22.13 20.01
CA LYS A 333 -4.57 -22.97 19.36
C LYS A 333 -5.74 -22.12 18.88
N LYS A 334 -6.23 -22.46 17.68
CA LYS A 334 -7.50 -21.95 17.18
C LYS A 334 -8.62 -22.54 18.04
N ASP A 335 -9.50 -21.70 18.59
CA ASP A 335 -10.74 -22.18 19.17
C ASP A 335 -11.60 -22.88 18.11
N GLU A 336 -12.45 -23.84 18.55
CA GLU A 336 -13.29 -24.59 17.63
C GLU A 336 -14.10 -23.66 16.73
N SER A 337 -13.90 -23.75 15.42
CA SER A 337 -14.57 -22.92 14.42
C SER A 337 -16.08 -23.08 14.50
N SER A 338 -16.76 -22.03 14.91
CA SER A 338 -18.23 -21.97 14.92
C SER A 338 -18.77 -21.88 13.47
N MET A 339 -19.99 -22.39 13.25
CA MET A 339 -20.69 -22.21 11.97
C MET A 339 -20.85 -20.72 11.60
N LEU A 340 -20.87 -19.84 12.62
CA LEU A 340 -20.89 -18.38 12.47
C LEU A 340 -19.55 -17.83 11.94
N ASP A 341 -18.43 -18.44 12.27
CA ASP A 341 -17.11 -18.02 11.77
C ASP A 341 -16.97 -18.24 10.28
N GLY A 342 -17.48 -19.35 9.75
CA GLY A 342 -17.49 -19.60 8.31
C GLY A 342 -18.28 -18.56 7.52
N ALA A 343 -19.45 -18.17 8.01
CA ALA A 343 -20.26 -17.12 7.40
C ALA A 343 -19.58 -15.75 7.54
N ALA A 344 -19.06 -15.43 8.72
CA ALA A 344 -18.37 -14.17 8.99
C ALA A 344 -17.13 -14.00 8.10
N ILE A 345 -16.31 -15.03 7.97
CA ILE A 345 -15.12 -15.04 7.10
C ILE A 345 -15.53 -14.86 5.63
N PHE A 346 -16.61 -15.54 5.19
CA PHE A 346 -17.09 -15.40 3.82
C PHE A 346 -17.50 -13.96 3.50
N PHE A 347 -18.29 -13.34 4.39
CA PHE A 347 -18.70 -11.94 4.22
C PHE A 347 -17.53 -10.97 4.39
N ALA A 348 -16.64 -11.20 5.37
CA ALA A 348 -15.46 -10.38 5.59
C ALA A 348 -14.53 -10.40 4.37
N LYS A 349 -14.21 -11.56 3.82
CA LYS A 349 -13.39 -11.68 2.60
C LYS A 349 -13.96 -10.89 1.42
N ARG A 350 -15.28 -10.89 1.24
CA ARG A 350 -15.94 -10.13 0.16
C ARG A 350 -15.93 -8.63 0.44
N ALA A 351 -16.23 -8.25 1.67
CA ALA A 351 -16.19 -6.85 2.10
C ALA A 351 -14.77 -6.29 1.98
N VAL A 352 -13.78 -6.98 2.51
CA VAL A 352 -12.36 -6.59 2.41
C VAL A 352 -11.96 -6.40 0.95
N LYS A 353 -12.27 -7.35 0.07
CA LYS A 353 -11.91 -7.24 -1.36
C LYS A 353 -12.49 -5.99 -2.03
N ILE A 354 -13.73 -5.61 -1.69
CA ILE A 354 -14.38 -4.42 -2.24
C ILE A 354 -13.80 -3.15 -1.61
N THR A 355 -13.65 -3.14 -0.30
CA THR A 355 -13.15 -1.96 0.42
C THR A 355 -11.70 -1.69 0.13
N THR A 356 -10.83 -2.71 0.07
CA THR A 356 -9.42 -2.55 -0.30
C THR A 356 -9.26 -1.96 -1.69
N LEU A 357 -10.13 -2.37 -2.64
CA LEU A 357 -10.14 -1.77 -3.98
C LEU A 357 -10.47 -0.27 -3.93
N ILE A 358 -11.41 0.15 -3.09
CA ILE A 358 -11.80 1.57 -2.95
C ILE A 358 -10.75 2.35 -2.17
N TRP A 359 -10.28 1.80 -1.03
CA TRP A 359 -9.27 2.44 -0.17
C TRP A 359 -7.90 2.54 -0.82
N GLY A 360 -7.57 1.63 -1.75
CA GLY A 360 -6.36 1.74 -2.57
C GLY A 360 -6.26 3.04 -3.36
N TYR A 361 -7.39 3.71 -3.60
CA TYR A 361 -7.45 5.05 -4.20
C TYR A 361 -7.58 6.19 -3.18
N SER A 362 -7.40 5.94 -1.87
CA SER A 362 -7.53 6.99 -0.86
C SER A 362 -6.49 8.10 -1.07
N PRO A 363 -6.91 9.36 -1.30
CA PRO A 363 -5.98 10.45 -1.48
C PRO A 363 -5.44 10.98 -0.15
N VAL A 364 -6.07 10.63 0.98
CA VAL A 364 -5.79 11.24 2.29
C VAL A 364 -4.34 11.02 2.70
N ASN A 365 -3.88 9.78 2.70
CA ASN A 365 -2.50 9.45 3.06
C ASN A 365 -1.49 10.09 2.10
N SER A 366 -1.81 10.10 0.79
CA SER A 366 -0.93 10.71 -0.21
C SER A 366 -0.82 12.22 -0.04
N LEU A 367 -1.93 12.90 0.24
CA LEU A 367 -1.95 14.35 0.46
C LEU A 367 -1.30 14.73 1.79
N SER A 368 -1.56 13.99 2.88
CA SER A 368 -0.97 14.26 4.20
C SER A 368 0.55 14.08 4.19
N ASP A 369 1.03 13.10 3.44
CA ASP A 369 2.46 12.82 3.28
C ASP A 369 3.13 13.67 2.20
N GLY A 370 2.39 14.56 1.50
CA GLY A 370 2.88 15.33 0.37
C GLY A 370 3.25 14.47 -0.85
N ARG A 371 2.73 13.22 -0.95
CA ARG A 371 3.01 12.34 -2.08
C ARG A 371 2.15 12.67 -3.29
N THR A 372 2.74 12.57 -4.46
CA THR A 372 2.06 12.85 -5.74
C THR A 372 1.03 11.78 -6.08
N ILE A 373 -0.18 12.20 -6.38
CA ILE A 373 -1.21 11.37 -7.00
C ILE A 373 -1.00 11.40 -8.50
N LYS A 374 -0.63 10.26 -9.12
CA LYS A 374 -0.41 10.17 -10.56
C LYS A 374 -1.72 10.32 -11.34
N TRP A 375 -1.66 10.86 -12.56
CA TRP A 375 -2.83 10.94 -13.46
C TRP A 375 -3.41 9.57 -13.80
N THR A 376 -2.55 8.56 -13.90
CA THR A 376 -2.98 7.16 -14.09
C THR A 376 -3.84 6.65 -12.93
N THR A 377 -3.46 7.00 -11.69
CA THR A 377 -4.25 6.68 -10.48
C THR A 377 -5.60 7.39 -10.49
N LEU A 378 -5.64 8.67 -10.89
CA LEU A 378 -6.89 9.43 -11.01
C LEU A 378 -7.82 8.81 -12.07
N LEU A 379 -7.27 8.45 -13.23
CA LEU A 379 -8.05 7.84 -14.32
C LEU A 379 -8.57 6.45 -13.92
N SER A 380 -7.74 5.63 -13.30
CA SER A 380 -8.18 4.31 -12.80
C SER A 380 -9.22 4.43 -11.70
N ALA A 381 -9.09 5.40 -10.78
CA ALA A 381 -10.12 5.70 -9.78
C ALA A 381 -11.45 6.11 -10.44
N PHE A 382 -11.42 6.96 -11.47
CA PHE A 382 -12.62 7.32 -12.23
C PHE A 382 -13.30 6.09 -12.85
N VAL A 383 -12.54 5.25 -13.54
CA VAL A 383 -13.08 4.04 -14.19
C VAL A 383 -13.69 3.09 -13.16
N TRP A 384 -12.96 2.76 -12.10
CA TRP A 384 -13.41 1.79 -11.11
C TRP A 384 -14.53 2.32 -10.22
N ILE A 385 -14.38 3.53 -9.66
CA ILE A 385 -15.34 4.06 -8.69
C ILE A 385 -16.59 4.60 -9.39
N VAL A 386 -16.41 5.43 -10.45
CA VAL A 386 -17.55 6.11 -11.09
C VAL A 386 -18.22 5.21 -12.12
N LEU A 387 -17.48 4.65 -13.08
CA LEU A 387 -18.09 3.90 -14.18
C LEU A 387 -18.52 2.52 -13.73
N ILE A 388 -17.64 1.75 -13.08
CA ILE A 388 -17.96 0.35 -12.74
C ILE A 388 -18.81 0.27 -11.48
N MET A 389 -18.32 0.76 -10.34
CA MET A 389 -19.04 0.57 -9.07
C MET A 389 -20.32 1.39 -9.00
N SER A 390 -20.24 2.71 -9.26
CA SER A 390 -21.43 3.56 -9.22
C SER A 390 -22.40 3.19 -10.35
N GLY A 391 -21.92 2.80 -11.53
CA GLY A 391 -22.73 2.33 -12.64
C GLY A 391 -23.50 1.06 -12.33
N LEU A 392 -22.85 0.06 -11.71
CA LEU A 392 -23.52 -1.17 -11.24
C LEU A 392 -24.60 -0.89 -10.18
N VAL A 393 -24.24 -0.06 -9.19
CA VAL A 393 -25.18 0.32 -8.13
C VAL A 393 -26.40 1.04 -8.72
N MET A 394 -26.18 1.98 -9.65
CA MET A 394 -27.26 2.70 -10.33
C MET A 394 -28.12 1.77 -11.19
N ALA A 395 -27.51 0.84 -11.92
CA ALA A 395 -28.25 -0.16 -12.72
C ALA A 395 -29.20 -1.01 -11.85
N VAL A 396 -28.72 -1.47 -10.69
CA VAL A 396 -29.54 -2.18 -9.69
C VAL A 396 -30.69 -1.27 -9.19
N GLY A 397 -30.40 -0.01 -8.87
CA GLY A 397 -31.40 0.96 -8.43
C GLY A 397 -32.51 1.19 -9.48
N VAL A 398 -32.14 1.39 -10.73
CA VAL A 398 -33.06 1.55 -11.86
C VAL A 398 -33.90 0.29 -12.06
N TYR A 399 -33.27 -0.88 -12.04
CA TYR A 399 -33.97 -2.16 -12.15
C TYR A 399 -35.05 -2.36 -11.06
N MET A 400 -34.65 -2.07 -9.81
CA MET A 400 -35.57 -2.14 -8.66
C MET A 400 -36.73 -1.14 -8.76
N PHE A 401 -36.43 0.08 -9.20
CA PHE A 401 -37.41 1.13 -9.42
C PHE A 401 -38.45 0.73 -10.48
N HIS A 402 -38.02 0.21 -11.63
CA HIS A 402 -38.90 -0.25 -12.68
C HIS A 402 -39.85 -1.39 -12.23
N ARG A 403 -39.41 -2.26 -11.34
CA ARG A 403 -40.28 -3.30 -10.78
C ARG A 403 -41.37 -2.75 -9.86
N LYS A 404 -41.14 -1.60 -9.20
CA LYS A 404 -42.15 -0.95 -8.33
C LYS A 404 -43.21 -0.16 -9.11
N GLU A 405 -42.87 0.45 -10.23
CA GLU A 405 -43.84 1.24 -11.03
C GLU A 405 -44.94 0.39 -11.67
N LEU A 406 -44.74 -0.93 -11.79
CA LEU A 406 -45.76 -1.85 -12.30
C LEU A 406 -46.95 -2.08 -11.32
N ALA A 407 -46.90 -1.47 -10.14
CA ALA A 407 -47.95 -1.59 -9.09
C ALA A 407 -48.76 -0.30 -8.88
N LEU A 408 -48.88 0.57 -9.90
CA LEU A 408 -49.79 1.71 -9.83
C LEU A 408 -51.24 1.20 -9.74
N PRO A 409 -52.04 1.67 -8.76
CA PRO A 409 -53.46 1.30 -8.67
C PRO A 409 -54.19 1.79 -9.92
N ASN A 410 -54.92 0.90 -10.51
CA ASN A 410 -55.74 1.16 -11.70
C ASN A 410 -56.67 2.35 -11.43
N PRO A 411 -56.59 3.49 -12.15
CA PRO A 411 -57.38 4.69 -11.86
C PRO A 411 -58.89 4.50 -12.14
N THR A 412 -59.31 3.31 -12.60
CA THR A 412 -60.71 3.03 -12.93
C THR A 412 -61.53 2.43 -11.79
N ALA A 413 -60.99 2.26 -10.56
CA ALA A 413 -61.74 1.66 -9.46
C ALA A 413 -62.50 2.69 -8.56
N SER A 414 -62.51 3.97 -8.92
CA SER A 414 -63.19 5.02 -8.11
C SER A 414 -64.40 5.67 -8.81
N MET A 415 -64.97 5.01 -9.81
CA MET A 415 -66.27 5.39 -10.36
C MET A 415 -67.23 4.21 -10.34
N ASN A 416 -67.77 3.89 -9.19
CA ASN A 416 -69.09 3.26 -8.95
C ASN A 416 -69.57 3.64 -7.56
#